data_dfda30e907caa76b49d49fc2bd13f035
#
_entry.id   dfda30e907caa76b49d49fc2bd13f035
#
_cell.length_a   1.000
_cell.length_b   1.000
_cell.length_c   1.000
_cell.angle_alpha   90.00
_cell.angle_beta   90.00
_cell.angle_gamma   90.00
#
_symmetry.space_group_name_H-M   'P 1'
#
loop_
_entity.id
_entity.type
_entity.pdbx_description
1 polymer ?
#
loop_
_entity_poly.entity_id
_entity_poly.type
_entity_poly.pdbx_seq_one_letter_code
_entity_poly.pdbx_strand_id
1 'polypeptide(L)'
;NDIECMSKDPKIYDKFVRSIAPTVHGHLNIKKAIALMLFGGVHKMTKEGGTNLRGDINVLVVGDPSCAKSQFLKYVTSFLPRAVYTSGKSSSAAGLTATVGKDMETGEYCIEAGALMLADNGICCIDEFDKMEVKDQVAIHEAMEQQTISISKAGINATLNARTSILAAANPLSGRYDKSKKLKHNLALPAPILSRFDLVHVMIDEPD
;
A
#
# COMPACT_ATOMS: atom_id res chain seq x y z
N ASN A 1 -11.01 -30.20 -12.35
CA ASN A 1 -10.66 -28.79 -12.34
C ASN A 1 -9.48 -28.55 -11.41
N ASP A 2 -8.42 -27.93 -11.90
CA ASP A 2 -7.15 -27.74 -11.14
C ASP A 2 -7.37 -27.00 -9.83
N ILE A 3 -8.26 -25.99 -9.82
CA ILE A 3 -8.60 -25.21 -8.63
C ILE A 3 -9.24 -26.08 -7.52
N GLU A 4 -10.13 -26.99 -7.89
CA GLU A 4 -10.75 -27.93 -6.93
C GLU A 4 -9.74 -28.94 -6.37
N CYS A 5 -8.79 -29.38 -7.18
CA CYS A 5 -7.69 -30.22 -6.72
C CYS A 5 -6.78 -29.45 -5.77
N MET A 6 -6.45 -28.20 -6.10
CA MET A 6 -5.64 -27.34 -5.24
C MET A 6 -6.34 -27.04 -3.91
N SER A 7 -7.63 -26.78 -3.89
CA SER A 7 -8.40 -26.46 -2.68
C SER A 7 -8.40 -27.58 -1.64
N LYS A 8 -8.20 -28.83 -2.08
CA LYS A 8 -8.14 -30.02 -1.21
C LYS A 8 -6.73 -30.31 -0.68
N ASP A 9 -5.72 -29.60 -1.17
CA ASP A 9 -4.32 -29.82 -0.72
C ASP A 9 -4.10 -29.15 0.65
N PRO A 10 -3.78 -29.90 1.71
CA PRO A 10 -3.52 -29.35 3.03
C PRO A 10 -2.29 -28.42 3.09
N LYS A 11 -1.41 -28.47 2.08
CA LYS A 11 -0.22 -27.63 1.97
C LYS A 11 -0.38 -26.48 0.98
N ILE A 12 -1.60 -26.17 0.55
CA ILE A 12 -1.85 -25.13 -0.45
C ILE A 12 -1.32 -23.76 -0.02
N TYR A 13 -1.47 -23.42 1.25
CA TYR A 13 -0.99 -22.14 1.78
C TYR A 13 0.53 -21.99 1.63
N ASP A 14 1.30 -23.01 1.99
CA ASP A 14 2.77 -22.97 1.87
C ASP A 14 3.21 -22.93 0.40
N LYS A 15 2.52 -23.64 -0.48
CA LYS A 15 2.77 -23.58 -1.93
C LYS A 15 2.49 -22.19 -2.48
N PHE A 16 1.36 -21.60 -2.08
CA PHE A 16 0.99 -20.25 -2.50
C PHE A 16 2.01 -19.21 -2.02
N VAL A 17 2.40 -19.25 -0.75
CA VAL A 17 3.41 -18.35 -0.19
C VAL A 17 4.74 -18.45 -0.93
N ARG A 18 5.19 -19.67 -1.26
CA ARG A 18 6.43 -19.88 -2.01
C ARG A 18 6.37 -19.42 -3.46
N SER A 19 5.18 -19.37 -4.05
CA SER A 19 5.00 -18.86 -5.42
C SER A 19 5.08 -17.35 -5.52
N ILE A 20 4.93 -16.62 -4.39
CA ILE A 20 5.03 -15.16 -4.35
C ILE A 20 6.48 -14.73 -4.51
N ALA A 21 6.74 -13.85 -5.48
CA ALA A 21 8.05 -13.29 -5.78
C ALA A 21 9.16 -14.38 -5.80
N PRO A 22 9.12 -15.33 -6.75
CA PRO A 22 10.04 -16.46 -6.78
C PRO A 22 11.50 -16.03 -6.98
N THR A 23 11.72 -14.85 -7.55
CA THR A 23 13.05 -14.26 -7.76
C THR A 23 13.72 -13.79 -6.46
N VAL A 24 12.94 -13.61 -5.39
CA VAL A 24 13.47 -13.20 -4.07
C VAL A 24 13.59 -14.44 -3.19
N HIS A 25 14.82 -14.76 -2.78
CA HIS A 25 15.10 -15.87 -1.87
C HIS A 25 14.76 -15.49 -0.42
N GLY A 26 14.25 -16.44 0.35
CA GLY A 26 13.93 -16.22 1.77
C GLY A 26 12.72 -15.34 2.02
N HIS A 27 12.73 -14.59 3.12
CA HIS A 27 11.71 -13.63 3.55
C HIS A 27 10.27 -14.19 3.56
N LEU A 28 10.10 -15.43 4.04
CA LEU A 28 8.80 -16.12 4.05
C LEU A 28 7.71 -15.32 4.78
N ASN A 29 8.06 -14.59 5.84
CA ASN A 29 7.09 -13.80 6.59
C ASN A 29 6.50 -12.66 5.75
N ILE A 30 7.32 -12.01 4.92
CA ILE A 30 6.85 -10.95 4.00
C ILE A 30 5.99 -11.57 2.91
N LYS A 31 6.38 -12.71 2.37
CA LYS A 31 5.57 -13.44 1.38
C LYS A 31 4.22 -13.86 1.97
N LYS A 32 4.17 -14.29 3.24
CA LYS A 32 2.93 -14.57 3.97
C LYS A 32 2.07 -13.32 4.12
N ALA A 33 2.67 -12.18 4.49
CA ALA A 33 1.95 -10.91 4.62
C ALA A 33 1.34 -10.45 3.28
N ILE A 34 2.10 -10.57 2.19
CA ILE A 34 1.60 -10.27 0.85
C ILE A 34 0.47 -11.24 0.47
N ALA A 35 0.60 -12.54 0.75
CA ALA A 35 -0.46 -13.51 0.52
C ALA A 35 -1.76 -13.12 1.24
N LEU A 36 -1.68 -12.77 2.53
CA LEU A 36 -2.84 -12.35 3.32
C LEU A 36 -3.46 -11.05 2.76
N MET A 37 -2.63 -10.11 2.34
CA MET A 37 -3.10 -8.86 1.73
C MET A 37 -3.82 -9.11 0.40
N LEU A 38 -3.34 -10.05 -0.43
CA LEU A 38 -3.96 -10.41 -1.70
C LEU A 38 -5.37 -10.98 -1.53
N PHE A 39 -5.57 -11.80 -0.50
CA PHE A 39 -6.91 -12.32 -0.18
C PHE A 39 -7.77 -11.28 0.54
N GLY A 40 -7.13 -10.41 1.32
CA GLY A 40 -7.83 -9.44 2.14
C GLY A 40 -8.69 -10.06 3.23
N GLY A 41 -9.44 -9.21 3.92
CA GLY A 41 -10.45 -9.62 4.90
C GLY A 41 -11.87 -9.37 4.38
N VAL A 42 -12.85 -9.73 5.18
CA VAL A 42 -14.26 -9.54 4.84
C VAL A 42 -14.72 -8.15 5.27
N HIS A 43 -15.21 -7.37 4.31
CA HIS A 43 -15.87 -6.10 4.60
C HIS A 43 -17.18 -6.35 5.34
N LYS A 44 -17.42 -5.65 6.43
CA LYS A 44 -18.62 -5.78 7.26
C LYS A 44 -19.34 -4.44 7.38
N MET A 45 -20.65 -4.50 7.41
CA MET A 45 -21.50 -3.35 7.76
C MET A 45 -22.14 -3.60 9.13
N THR A 46 -22.07 -2.60 9.99
CA THR A 46 -22.74 -2.66 11.29
C THR A 46 -24.24 -2.48 11.10
N LYS A 47 -25.05 -3.38 11.67
CA LYS A 47 -26.53 -3.36 11.53
C LYS A 47 -27.16 -2.10 12.14
N GLU A 48 -26.55 -1.53 13.16
CA GLU A 48 -27.05 -0.43 14.00
C GLU A 48 -26.38 0.91 13.67
N GLY A 49 -26.15 1.29 12.45
CA GLY A 49 -25.54 2.59 12.17
C GLY A 49 -24.93 2.73 10.79
N GLY A 50 -24.94 1.67 9.99
CA GLY A 50 -24.42 1.73 8.62
C GLY A 50 -22.92 1.98 8.53
N THR A 51 -22.17 1.80 9.62
CA THR A 51 -20.71 1.99 9.61
C THR A 51 -20.04 0.84 8.87
N ASN A 52 -19.31 1.17 7.81
CA ASN A 52 -18.50 0.22 7.07
C ASN A 52 -17.22 -0.10 7.83
N LEU A 53 -17.01 -1.38 8.15
CA LEU A 53 -15.74 -1.88 8.67
C LEU A 53 -14.92 -2.42 7.49
N ARG A 54 -13.75 -1.81 7.26
CA ARG A 54 -12.85 -2.24 6.19
C ARG A 54 -12.32 -3.65 6.43
N GLY A 55 -12.19 -4.43 5.37
CA GLY A 55 -11.50 -5.71 5.37
C GLY A 55 -10.10 -5.65 4.74
N ASP A 56 -9.64 -4.48 4.31
CA ASP A 56 -8.35 -4.32 3.65
C ASP A 56 -7.20 -4.45 4.65
N ILE A 57 -6.14 -5.13 4.24
CA ILE A 57 -4.93 -5.35 5.04
C ILE A 57 -3.82 -4.46 4.47
N ASN A 58 -3.29 -3.56 5.30
CA ASN A 58 -2.19 -2.69 4.95
C ASN A 58 -0.87 -3.24 5.47
N VAL A 59 0.13 -3.32 4.60
CA VAL A 59 1.45 -3.90 4.91
C VAL A 59 2.54 -2.86 4.71
N LEU A 60 3.40 -2.71 5.71
CA LEU A 60 4.59 -1.88 5.64
C LEU A 60 5.84 -2.77 5.73
N VAL A 61 6.71 -2.65 4.74
CA VAL A 61 8.02 -3.28 4.72
C VAL A 61 9.10 -2.24 4.98
N VAL A 62 9.75 -2.35 6.11
CA VAL A 62 10.87 -1.48 6.50
C VAL A 62 12.16 -2.25 6.35
N GLY A 63 13.18 -1.68 5.77
CA GLY A 63 14.44 -2.40 5.70
C GLY A 63 15.57 -1.59 5.11
N ASP A 64 16.75 -2.13 5.27
CA ASP A 64 17.98 -1.54 4.76
C ASP A 64 17.94 -1.36 3.23
N PRO A 65 18.66 -0.42 2.67
CA PRO A 65 18.82 -0.29 1.22
C PRO A 65 19.27 -1.62 0.61
N SER A 66 18.88 -1.88 -0.62
CA SER A 66 19.24 -3.09 -1.37
C SER A 66 18.62 -4.42 -0.89
N CYS A 67 17.75 -4.41 0.12
CA CYS A 67 17.05 -5.62 0.60
C CYS A 67 15.88 -6.08 -0.30
N ALA A 68 15.90 -5.80 -1.57
CA ALA A 68 14.88 -6.23 -2.54
C ALA A 68 13.43 -5.80 -2.25
N LYS A 69 13.19 -4.78 -1.40
CA LYS A 69 11.84 -4.29 -1.08
C LYS A 69 11.03 -3.93 -2.33
N SER A 70 11.62 -3.15 -3.23
CA SER A 70 10.99 -2.73 -4.49
C SER A 70 10.64 -3.89 -5.41
N GLN A 71 11.33 -5.03 -5.31
CA GLN A 71 11.04 -6.22 -6.10
C GLN A 71 9.70 -6.86 -5.69
N PHE A 72 9.38 -6.87 -4.39
CA PHE A 72 8.08 -7.32 -3.92
C PHE A 72 6.95 -6.44 -4.46
N LEU A 73 7.13 -5.11 -4.42
CA LEU A 73 6.14 -4.16 -4.92
C LEU A 73 5.93 -4.32 -6.44
N LYS A 74 7.01 -4.41 -7.20
CA LYS A 74 6.96 -4.64 -8.65
C LYS A 74 6.30 -5.96 -9.00
N TYR A 75 6.57 -7.02 -8.24
CA TYR A 75 5.94 -8.32 -8.45
C TYR A 75 4.43 -8.22 -8.29
N VAL A 76 3.95 -7.58 -7.21
CA VAL A 76 2.51 -7.41 -6.96
C VAL A 76 1.85 -6.63 -8.09
N THR A 77 2.47 -5.56 -8.57
CA THR A 77 1.92 -4.76 -9.68
C THR A 77 1.95 -5.47 -11.03
N SER A 78 2.90 -6.35 -11.28
CA SER A 78 2.95 -7.13 -12.52
C SER A 78 1.89 -8.24 -12.58
N PHE A 79 1.47 -8.73 -11.41
CA PHE A 79 0.56 -9.86 -11.27
C PHE A 79 -0.90 -9.42 -11.20
N LEU A 80 -1.20 -8.30 -10.55
CA LEU A 80 -2.57 -7.85 -10.32
C LEU A 80 -3.00 -6.75 -11.31
N PRO A 81 -4.16 -6.88 -11.96
CA PRO A 81 -4.64 -5.90 -12.94
C PRO A 81 -5.01 -4.55 -12.33
N ARG A 82 -5.36 -4.51 -11.04
CA ARG A 82 -5.70 -3.28 -10.28
C ARG A 82 -4.64 -2.94 -9.24
N ALA A 83 -3.40 -3.22 -9.52
CA ALA A 83 -2.29 -2.78 -8.69
C ALA A 83 -1.57 -1.60 -9.35
N VAL A 84 -1.34 -0.55 -8.61
CA VAL A 84 -0.65 0.65 -9.07
C VAL A 84 0.65 0.81 -8.30
N TYR A 85 1.75 1.00 -9.02
CA TYR A 85 3.05 1.29 -8.43
C TYR A 85 3.31 2.79 -8.46
N THR A 86 3.70 3.36 -7.33
CA THR A 86 4.12 4.75 -7.21
C THR A 86 5.30 4.89 -6.26
N SER A 87 6.02 6.00 -6.36
CA SER A 87 7.10 6.32 -5.42
C SER A 87 6.71 7.55 -4.60
N GLY A 88 7.00 7.52 -3.31
CA GLY A 88 6.79 8.67 -2.43
C GLY A 88 7.57 9.92 -2.82
N LYS A 89 8.64 9.74 -3.62
CA LYS A 89 9.49 10.84 -4.10
C LYS A 89 9.00 11.48 -5.41
N SER A 90 8.21 10.77 -6.22
CA SER A 90 7.75 11.20 -7.54
C SER A 90 6.35 11.83 -7.51
N SER A 91 6.01 12.52 -6.44
CA SER A 91 4.72 13.18 -6.35
C SER A 91 4.65 14.38 -7.32
N SER A 92 4.31 14.09 -8.58
CA SER A 92 3.62 15.08 -9.40
C SER A 92 2.31 15.45 -8.70
N ALA A 93 1.78 16.65 -8.95
CA ALA A 93 0.56 17.13 -8.29
C ALA A 93 -0.64 16.15 -8.40
N ALA A 94 -0.67 15.25 -9.39
CA ALA A 94 -1.61 14.14 -9.56
C ALA A 94 -1.13 12.80 -9.02
N GLY A 95 0.09 12.73 -8.42
CA GLY A 95 0.78 11.45 -8.19
C GLY A 95 0.05 10.44 -7.33
N LEU A 96 -0.34 10.80 -6.13
CA LEU A 96 -0.97 9.89 -5.17
C LEU A 96 -2.46 10.10 -5.04
N THR A 97 -2.91 11.35 -5.00
CA THR A 97 -4.32 11.68 -4.76
C THR A 97 -5.08 11.86 -6.07
N ALA A 98 -5.70 12.99 -6.24
CA ALA A 98 -6.25 13.42 -7.50
C ALA A 98 -6.02 14.91 -7.65
N THR A 99 -5.92 15.39 -8.87
CA THR A 99 -5.80 16.81 -9.14
C THR A 99 -6.97 17.31 -9.95
N VAL A 100 -7.18 18.63 -9.87
CA VAL A 100 -8.10 19.31 -10.76
C VAL A 100 -7.26 19.98 -11.84
N GLY A 101 -7.37 19.48 -13.05
CA GLY A 101 -6.79 20.02 -14.27
C GLY A 101 -7.83 20.83 -15.06
N LYS A 102 -7.37 21.72 -15.90
CA LYS A 102 -8.22 22.41 -16.87
C LYS A 102 -8.10 21.70 -18.21
N ASP A 103 -9.21 21.18 -18.72
CA ASP A 103 -9.25 20.60 -20.05
C ASP A 103 -8.94 21.70 -21.09
N MET A 104 -7.98 21.43 -21.96
CA MET A 104 -7.53 22.38 -22.98
C MET A 104 -8.55 22.57 -24.12
N GLU A 105 -9.40 21.55 -24.34
CA GLU A 105 -10.38 21.58 -25.43
C GLU A 105 -11.70 22.24 -25.00
N THR A 106 -12.19 21.88 -23.81
CA THR A 106 -13.48 22.40 -23.31
C THR A 106 -13.32 23.61 -22.43
N GLY A 107 -12.12 23.85 -21.87
CA GLY A 107 -11.86 24.92 -20.92
C GLY A 107 -12.46 24.68 -19.54
N GLU A 108 -13.11 23.53 -19.32
CA GLU A 108 -13.73 23.17 -18.05
C GLU A 108 -12.71 22.52 -17.11
N TYR A 109 -12.97 22.57 -15.81
CA TYR A 109 -12.15 21.88 -14.83
C TYR A 109 -12.59 20.42 -14.69
N CYS A 110 -11.66 19.50 -14.87
CA CYS A 110 -11.86 18.06 -14.68
C CYS A 110 -10.99 17.51 -13.56
N ILE A 111 -11.41 16.39 -12.96
CA ILE A 111 -10.65 15.69 -11.94
C ILE A 111 -9.77 14.64 -12.63
N GLU A 112 -8.46 14.77 -12.46
CA GLU A 112 -7.49 13.77 -12.90
C GLU A 112 -7.22 12.77 -11.78
N ALA A 113 -7.37 11.48 -12.08
CA ALA A 113 -7.19 10.40 -11.12
C ALA A 113 -5.72 10.19 -10.75
N GLY A 114 -5.42 10.17 -9.47
CA GLY A 114 -4.12 9.75 -8.95
C GLY A 114 -4.05 8.25 -8.66
N ALA A 115 -2.89 7.79 -8.16
CA ALA A 115 -2.62 6.38 -7.92
C ALA A 115 -3.62 5.69 -6.98
N LEU A 116 -4.07 6.37 -5.93
CA LEU A 116 -5.05 5.83 -4.98
C LEU A 116 -6.44 5.61 -5.61
N MET A 117 -6.86 6.52 -6.50
CA MET A 117 -8.11 6.34 -7.25
C MET A 117 -8.01 5.21 -8.27
N LEU A 118 -6.89 5.14 -8.99
CA LEU A 118 -6.66 4.08 -10.00
C LEU A 118 -6.59 2.70 -9.35
N ALA A 119 -6.14 2.64 -8.09
CA ALA A 119 -6.07 1.41 -7.31
C ALA A 119 -7.38 1.10 -6.54
N ASP A 120 -8.50 1.77 -6.80
CA ASP A 120 -9.77 1.49 -6.10
C ASP A 120 -10.18 0.03 -6.28
N ASN A 121 -10.53 -0.63 -5.18
CA ASN A 121 -10.72 -2.08 -5.09
C ASN A 121 -9.50 -2.91 -5.53
N GLY A 122 -8.31 -2.39 -5.32
CA GLY A 122 -7.05 -3.05 -5.65
C GLY A 122 -5.97 -2.77 -4.63
N ILE A 123 -4.71 -2.74 -5.08
CA ILE A 123 -3.54 -2.53 -4.23
C ILE A 123 -2.73 -1.35 -4.71
N CYS A 124 -2.44 -0.42 -3.82
CA CYS A 124 -1.50 0.67 -4.07
C CYS A 124 -0.14 0.32 -3.47
N CYS A 125 0.85 0.14 -4.34
CA CYS A 125 2.23 -0.14 -3.97
C CYS A 125 3.02 1.16 -3.93
N ILE A 126 3.49 1.57 -2.76
CA ILE A 126 4.20 2.84 -2.57
C ILE A 126 5.64 2.54 -2.14
N ASP A 127 6.58 2.83 -3.03
CA ASP A 127 8.00 2.74 -2.72
C ASP A 127 8.51 4.06 -2.13
N GLU A 128 9.62 4.03 -1.39
CA GLU A 128 10.19 5.19 -0.71
C GLU A 128 9.17 5.99 0.13
N PHE A 129 8.33 5.29 0.88
CA PHE A 129 7.26 5.89 1.68
C PHE A 129 7.78 6.91 2.70
N ASP A 130 9.02 6.76 3.15
CA ASP A 130 9.72 7.67 4.06
C ASP A 130 10.06 9.05 3.44
N LYS A 131 10.03 9.16 2.11
CA LYS A 131 10.34 10.39 1.36
C LYS A 131 9.12 11.21 0.95
N MET A 132 7.94 10.77 1.37
CA MET A 132 6.68 11.38 0.99
C MET A 132 6.48 12.75 1.63
N GLU A 133 5.89 13.68 0.89
CA GLU A 133 5.51 14.99 1.41
C GLU A 133 4.38 14.89 2.45
N VAL A 134 4.34 15.84 3.39
CA VAL A 134 3.35 15.84 4.50
C VAL A 134 1.91 15.86 3.98
N LYS A 135 1.62 16.57 2.90
CA LYS A 135 0.25 16.61 2.30
C LYS A 135 -0.18 15.24 1.78
N ASP A 136 0.75 14.51 1.15
CA ASP A 136 0.47 13.17 0.63
C ASP A 136 0.30 12.16 1.76
N GLN A 137 1.05 12.33 2.85
CA GLN A 137 0.87 11.53 4.07
C GLN A 137 -0.53 11.71 4.67
N VAL A 138 -1.06 12.95 4.69
CA VAL A 138 -2.42 13.24 5.19
C VAL A 138 -3.46 12.56 4.30
N ALA A 139 -3.31 12.63 2.98
CA ALA A 139 -4.23 12.01 2.04
C ALA A 139 -4.23 10.48 2.13
N ILE A 140 -3.06 9.87 2.32
CA ILE A 140 -2.96 8.42 2.56
C ILE A 140 -3.62 8.04 3.88
N HIS A 141 -3.42 8.84 4.92
CA HIS A 141 -4.07 8.62 6.20
C HIS A 141 -5.59 8.62 6.07
N GLU A 142 -6.15 9.60 5.34
CA GLU A 142 -7.59 9.66 5.03
C GLU A 142 -8.05 8.41 4.24
N ALA A 143 -7.31 8.05 3.17
CA ALA A 143 -7.63 6.87 2.36
C ALA A 143 -7.59 5.57 3.17
N MET A 144 -6.60 5.41 4.05
CA MET A 144 -6.49 4.23 4.92
C MET A 144 -7.59 4.16 5.97
N GLU A 145 -8.08 5.29 6.46
CA GLU A 145 -9.07 5.35 7.53
C GLU A 145 -10.49 5.32 6.99
N GLN A 146 -10.78 6.20 6.05
CA GLN A 146 -12.14 6.44 5.54
C GLN A 146 -12.42 5.78 4.19
N GLN A 147 -11.38 5.26 3.52
CA GLN A 147 -11.47 4.74 2.16
C GLN A 147 -11.97 5.78 1.14
N THR A 148 -11.69 7.05 1.42
CA THR A 148 -12.06 8.20 0.59
C THR A 148 -10.89 9.18 0.47
N ILE A 149 -10.94 10.02 -0.55
CA ILE A 149 -10.04 11.16 -0.74
C ILE A 149 -10.89 12.38 -0.95
N SER A 150 -10.68 13.41 -0.13
CA SER A 150 -11.36 14.70 -0.25
C SER A 150 -10.53 15.66 -1.08
N ILE A 151 -11.15 16.25 -2.09
CA ILE A 151 -10.55 17.27 -2.96
C ILE A 151 -11.34 18.56 -2.83
N SER A 152 -10.61 19.65 -2.54
CA SER A 152 -11.14 21.01 -2.55
C SER A 152 -10.17 21.90 -3.32
N LYS A 153 -10.41 22.06 -4.63
CA LYS A 153 -9.55 22.86 -5.52
C LYS A 153 -10.35 23.47 -6.66
N ALA A 154 -10.03 24.71 -7.02
CA ALA A 154 -10.64 25.43 -8.14
C ALA A 154 -12.18 25.50 -8.09
N GLY A 155 -12.77 25.59 -6.88
CA GLY A 155 -14.22 25.62 -6.70
C GLY A 155 -14.90 24.24 -6.75
N ILE A 156 -14.16 23.16 -7.01
CA ILE A 156 -14.66 21.79 -6.99
C ILE A 156 -14.42 21.20 -5.61
N ASN A 157 -15.49 20.80 -4.93
CA ASN A 157 -15.44 20.02 -3.71
C ASN A 157 -16.00 18.62 -3.99
N ALA A 158 -15.16 17.61 -3.95
CA ALA A 158 -15.57 16.25 -4.22
C ALA A 158 -14.92 15.28 -3.23
N THR A 159 -15.68 14.24 -2.84
CA THR A 159 -15.18 13.10 -2.09
C THR A 159 -15.17 11.89 -3.01
N LEU A 160 -14.00 11.32 -3.22
CA LEU A 160 -13.76 10.21 -4.15
C LEU A 160 -13.49 8.94 -3.38
N ASN A 161 -13.94 7.81 -3.91
CA ASN A 161 -13.66 6.51 -3.30
C ASN A 161 -12.20 6.11 -3.54
N ALA A 162 -11.54 5.62 -2.50
CA ALA A 162 -10.19 5.06 -2.52
C ALA A 162 -10.12 3.84 -1.61
N ARG A 163 -10.90 2.81 -1.95
CA ARG A 163 -10.95 1.52 -1.24
C ARG A 163 -9.78 0.67 -1.71
N THR A 164 -8.62 0.90 -1.13
CA THR A 164 -7.39 0.25 -1.57
C THR A 164 -6.60 -0.28 -0.39
N SER A 165 -5.99 -1.45 -0.57
CA SER A 165 -4.96 -1.95 0.34
C SER A 165 -3.63 -1.29 0.00
N ILE A 166 -2.86 -0.92 1.01
CA ILE A 166 -1.57 -0.24 0.82
C ILE A 166 -0.43 -1.20 1.15
N LEU A 167 0.46 -1.40 0.18
CA LEU A 167 1.74 -2.06 0.36
C LEU A 167 2.84 -0.99 0.25
N ALA A 168 3.44 -0.62 1.37
CA ALA A 168 4.45 0.42 1.41
C ALA A 168 5.83 -0.15 1.72
N ALA A 169 6.87 0.42 1.11
CA ALA A 169 8.26 0.17 1.43
C ALA A 169 8.93 1.45 1.93
N ALA A 170 9.64 1.36 3.06
CA ALA A 170 10.34 2.49 3.66
C ALA A 170 11.77 2.11 4.04
N ASN A 171 12.66 3.11 4.02
CA ASN A 171 14.01 2.98 4.54
C ASN A 171 14.09 3.53 5.97
N PRO A 172 14.97 3.00 6.82
CA PRO A 172 15.22 3.56 8.13
C PRO A 172 15.91 4.93 8.03
N LEU A 173 15.65 5.81 9.01
CA LEU A 173 16.16 7.19 9.08
C LEU A 173 17.69 7.28 8.93
N SER A 174 18.41 6.36 9.58
CA SER A 174 19.88 6.36 9.60
C SER A 174 20.51 5.58 8.44
N GLY A 175 19.70 5.16 7.45
CA GLY A 175 20.16 4.31 6.35
C GLY A 175 20.34 2.83 6.71
N ARG A 176 20.45 2.51 8.00
CA ARG A 176 20.45 1.11 8.53
C ARG A 176 19.50 1.00 9.72
N TYR A 177 18.89 -0.16 9.86
CA TYR A 177 18.00 -0.44 10.97
C TYR A 177 18.80 -0.70 12.26
N ASP A 178 18.53 0.09 13.30
CA ASP A 178 19.17 -0.05 14.62
C ASP A 178 18.31 -0.94 15.52
N LYS A 179 18.78 -2.16 15.78
CA LYS A 179 18.10 -3.14 16.66
C LYS A 179 18.00 -2.68 18.13
N SER A 180 18.84 -1.75 18.56
CA SER A 180 18.82 -1.20 19.92
C SER A 180 17.66 -0.23 20.16
N LYS A 181 17.11 0.35 19.10
CA LYS A 181 16.04 1.35 19.16
C LYS A 181 14.68 0.75 18.82
N LYS A 182 13.64 1.34 19.38
CA LYS A 182 12.26 0.98 19.02
C LYS A 182 11.97 1.33 17.55
N LEU A 183 11.08 0.57 16.92
CA LEU A 183 10.66 0.79 15.52
C LEU A 183 10.33 2.26 15.22
N LYS A 184 9.61 2.94 16.11
CA LYS A 184 9.25 4.34 15.99
C LYS A 184 10.44 5.29 15.86
N HIS A 185 11.60 4.95 16.42
CA HIS A 185 12.82 5.77 16.32
C HIS A 185 13.64 5.45 15.06
N ASN A 186 13.37 4.30 14.44
CA ASN A 186 14.01 3.94 13.18
C ASN A 186 13.30 4.52 11.95
N LEU A 187 12.07 4.99 12.10
CA LEU A 187 11.24 5.48 11.00
C LEU A 187 10.92 6.96 11.15
N ALA A 188 11.01 7.70 10.04
CA ALA A 188 10.56 9.09 9.93
C ALA A 188 9.04 9.21 9.73
N LEU A 189 8.25 8.26 10.27
CA LEU A 189 6.82 8.22 10.06
C LEU A 189 6.06 8.65 11.31
N PRO A 190 5.03 9.50 11.17
CA PRO A 190 4.15 9.87 12.27
C PRO A 190 3.45 8.63 12.87
N ALA A 191 3.30 8.63 14.19
CA ALA A 191 2.63 7.52 14.89
C ALA A 191 1.22 7.19 14.36
N PRO A 192 0.38 8.16 13.97
CA PRO A 192 -0.93 7.89 13.39
C PRO A 192 -0.87 7.05 12.11
N ILE A 193 0.12 7.30 11.25
CA ILE A 193 0.28 6.53 10.00
C ILE A 193 0.74 5.11 10.31
N LEU A 194 1.71 4.95 11.21
CA LEU A 194 2.18 3.62 11.62
C LEU A 194 1.05 2.76 12.22
N SER A 195 0.15 3.36 12.99
CA SER A 195 -0.98 2.65 13.58
C SER A 195 -2.02 2.17 12.57
N ARG A 196 -1.99 2.67 11.33
CA ARG A 196 -2.90 2.25 10.25
C ARG A 196 -2.39 1.07 9.45
N PHE A 197 -1.11 0.73 9.58
CA PHE A 197 -0.58 -0.51 9.02
C PHE A 197 -0.89 -1.68 9.94
N ASP A 198 -1.51 -2.72 9.38
CA ASP A 198 -1.90 -3.92 10.11
C ASP A 198 -0.70 -4.86 10.31
N LEU A 199 0.19 -4.91 9.34
CA LEU A 199 1.41 -5.71 9.38
C LEU A 199 2.63 -4.83 9.09
N VAL A 200 3.63 -4.91 9.95
CA VAL A 200 4.93 -4.23 9.76
C VAL A 200 6.04 -5.26 9.81
N HIS A 201 6.78 -5.37 8.71
CA HIS A 201 7.91 -6.28 8.58
C HIS A 201 9.22 -5.51 8.48
N VAL A 202 10.21 -5.97 9.24
CA VAL A 202 11.56 -5.39 9.21
C VAL A 202 12.49 -6.35 8.49
N MET A 203 13.17 -5.84 7.46
CA MET A 203 14.22 -6.54 6.71
C MET A 203 15.58 -5.99 7.13
N ILE A 204 16.40 -6.81 7.70
CA ILE A 204 17.75 -6.45 8.12
C ILE A 204 18.72 -7.18 7.19
N ASP A 205 19.70 -6.45 6.68
CA ASP A 205 20.81 -7.03 5.93
C ASP A 205 21.82 -7.57 6.94
N GLU A 206 21.81 -8.89 7.14
CA GLU A 206 22.80 -9.58 7.95
C GLU A 206 23.76 -10.26 6.98
N PRO A 207 24.99 -9.75 6.82
CA PRO A 207 26.01 -10.44 6.03
C PRO A 207 26.35 -11.78 6.73
N ASP A 208 26.36 -12.86 5.95
CA ASP A 208 26.83 -14.18 6.38
C ASP A 208 28.33 -14.18 6.64
#